data_8ef1dd83bdfe6a88610f312849ee27cc
#
_entry.id   8ef1dd83bdfe6a88610f312849ee27cc
#
_cell.length_a   1.000
_cell.length_b   1.000
_cell.length_c   1.000
_cell.angle_alpha   90.00
_cell.angle_beta   90.00
_cell.angle_gamma   90.00
#
_symmetry.space_group_name_H-M   'P 1'
#
loop_
_entity.id
_entity.type
_entity.pdbx_description
1 polymer ?
#
loop_
_entity_poly.entity_id
_entity_poly.type
_entity_poly.pdbx_seq_one_letter_code
_entity_poly.pdbx_strand_id
1 'polypeptide(L)'
;YPRNIVLAAEQYMKDSGIADTMLILPEFEFYLFDQVGWKVSADEISMGLDVNQAYWNGDVDGKGCVVPKQKAYHVAKPYDASYECRSEMCMLMEEMGIPIKYHHPEVGAAGQFEIEPQLGQMSKMADASMMIKYIIHNTAMKYGKTATFMPKPVYGEAGNGMHVHMLLLKDGEPIFSDDNGYSNLSETAHYFMGGLLKHIASLCAITNPSTNSFKRLVPGFE
;
A
#
# COMPACT_ATOMS: atom_id res chain seq x y z
N TYR A 1 -1.66 -6.03 22.58
CA TYR A 1 -2.54 -6.49 21.49
C TYR A 1 -2.87 -5.31 20.58
N PRO A 2 -2.46 -5.33 19.27
CA PRO A 2 -2.51 -4.15 18.38
C PRO A 2 -3.90 -3.52 18.25
N ARG A 3 -4.95 -4.34 18.16
CA ARG A 3 -6.33 -3.84 18.05
C ARG A 3 -6.74 -2.97 19.26
N ASN A 4 -6.26 -3.31 20.45
CA ASN A 4 -6.55 -2.49 21.65
C ASN A 4 -5.89 -1.10 21.57
N ILE A 5 -4.77 -0.98 20.87
CA ILE A 5 -4.11 0.32 20.65
C ILE A 5 -5.01 1.22 19.80
N VAL A 6 -5.59 0.66 18.72
CA VAL A 6 -6.53 1.41 17.86
C VAL A 6 -7.76 1.87 18.65
N LEU A 7 -8.37 0.95 19.42
CA LEU A 7 -9.53 1.29 20.27
C LEU A 7 -9.19 2.34 21.33
N ALA A 8 -8.00 2.26 21.94
CA ALA A 8 -7.52 3.26 22.87
C ALA A 8 -7.29 4.63 22.21
N ALA A 9 -6.81 4.65 20.96
CA ALA A 9 -6.65 5.88 20.19
C ALA A 9 -7.99 6.52 19.84
N GLU A 10 -9.00 5.73 19.44
CA GLU A 10 -10.37 6.23 19.23
C GLU A 10 -10.97 6.81 20.52
N GLN A 11 -10.76 6.15 21.64
CA GLN A 11 -11.22 6.66 22.93
C GLN A 11 -10.51 7.96 23.33
N TYR A 12 -9.18 7.99 23.18
CA TYR A 12 -8.39 9.20 23.48
C TYR A 12 -8.83 10.40 22.61
N MET A 13 -9.10 10.17 21.35
CA MET A 13 -9.59 11.21 20.43
C MET A 13 -10.91 11.82 20.94
N LYS A 14 -11.85 10.97 21.38
CA LYS A 14 -13.14 11.40 21.96
C LYS A 14 -12.94 12.15 23.29
N ASP A 15 -12.14 11.60 24.19
CA ASP A 15 -11.89 12.18 25.51
C ASP A 15 -11.18 13.53 25.43
N SER A 16 -10.33 13.72 24.41
CA SER A 16 -9.67 15.00 24.14
C SER A 16 -10.61 16.08 23.61
N GLY A 17 -11.81 15.69 23.16
CA GLY A 17 -12.81 16.59 22.58
C GLY A 17 -12.43 17.19 21.21
N ILE A 18 -11.35 16.71 20.60
CA ILE A 18 -10.88 17.19 19.27
C ILE A 18 -11.81 16.69 18.18
N ALA A 19 -12.10 15.39 18.17
CA ALA A 19 -12.96 14.72 17.21
C ALA A 19 -13.66 13.52 17.86
N ASP A 20 -14.69 13.02 17.23
CA ASP A 20 -15.39 11.80 17.68
C ASP A 20 -15.21 10.60 16.75
N THR A 21 -14.84 10.84 15.49
CA THR A 21 -14.66 9.82 14.47
C THR A 21 -13.41 10.10 13.65
N MET A 22 -12.63 9.05 13.39
CA MET A 22 -11.53 9.08 12.43
C MET A 22 -11.84 8.09 11.31
N LEU A 23 -11.84 8.60 10.10
CA LEU A 23 -11.89 7.80 8.88
C LEU A 23 -10.50 7.70 8.29
N ILE A 24 -10.14 6.52 7.81
CA ILE A 24 -8.89 6.27 7.11
C ILE A 24 -9.12 5.49 5.83
N LEU A 25 -8.21 5.69 4.86
CA LEU A 25 -8.13 4.93 3.64
C LEU A 25 -6.65 4.60 3.41
N PRO A 26 -6.24 3.34 3.63
CA PRO A 26 -4.90 2.88 3.28
C PRO A 26 -4.84 2.45 1.82
N GLU A 27 -3.81 2.86 1.11
CA GLU A 27 -3.46 2.41 -0.25
C GLU A 27 -2.51 1.21 -0.13
N PHE A 28 -2.84 0.10 -0.79
CA PHE A 28 -2.03 -1.12 -0.71
C PHE A 28 -1.23 -1.31 -1.98
N GLU A 29 0.03 -0.89 -1.98
CA GLU A 29 0.97 -1.20 -3.04
C GLU A 29 1.68 -2.54 -2.76
N PHE A 30 1.83 -3.36 -3.80
CA PHE A 30 2.47 -4.67 -3.72
C PHE A 30 3.02 -5.12 -5.07
N TYR A 31 3.99 -6.03 -5.03
CA TYR A 31 4.45 -6.72 -6.23
C TYR A 31 3.87 -8.12 -6.34
N LEU A 32 3.61 -8.55 -7.58
CA LEU A 32 3.33 -9.93 -7.96
C LEU A 32 4.47 -10.46 -8.82
N PHE A 33 5.18 -11.46 -8.32
CA PHE A 33 6.25 -12.14 -9.03
C PHE A 33 5.77 -13.47 -9.60
N ASP A 34 6.18 -13.79 -10.83
CA ASP A 34 5.97 -15.10 -11.44
C ASP A 34 6.95 -16.14 -10.89
N GLN A 35 8.16 -15.71 -10.51
CA GLN A 35 9.17 -16.58 -9.91
C GLN A 35 9.90 -15.86 -8.77
N VAL A 36 10.08 -16.57 -7.67
CA VAL A 36 10.92 -16.13 -6.54
C VAL A 36 11.69 -17.33 -6.03
N GLY A 37 13.00 -17.17 -5.91
CA GLY A 37 13.87 -18.16 -5.29
C GLY A 37 14.92 -17.50 -4.42
N TRP A 38 15.31 -18.15 -3.34
CA TRP A 38 16.41 -17.70 -2.50
C TRP A 38 17.20 -18.86 -1.95
N LYS A 39 18.48 -18.61 -1.68
CA LYS A 39 19.36 -19.52 -0.97
C LYS A 39 20.04 -18.77 0.16
N VAL A 40 20.04 -19.36 1.35
CA VAL A 40 20.82 -18.89 2.50
C VAL A 40 21.54 -20.10 3.06
N SER A 41 22.86 -20.16 2.84
CA SER A 41 23.73 -21.24 3.30
C SER A 41 25.08 -20.65 3.76
N ALA A 42 25.95 -21.47 4.29
CA ALA A 42 27.26 -21.03 4.78
C ALA A 42 28.18 -20.50 3.65
N ASP A 43 27.98 -20.96 2.43
CA ASP A 43 28.79 -20.70 1.26
C ASP A 43 28.14 -19.71 0.28
N GLU A 44 26.82 -19.45 0.39
CA GLU A 44 26.11 -18.63 -0.58
C GLU A 44 24.88 -17.94 0.03
N ILE A 45 24.70 -16.68 -0.31
CA ILE A 45 23.45 -15.94 -0.11
C ILE A 45 23.03 -15.39 -1.48
N SER A 46 21.90 -15.85 -2.00
CA SER A 46 21.37 -15.39 -3.29
C SER A 46 19.85 -15.24 -3.24
N MET A 47 19.33 -14.38 -4.09
CA MET A 47 17.91 -14.20 -4.37
C MET A 47 17.71 -13.96 -5.85
N GLY A 48 16.79 -14.69 -6.45
CA GLY A 48 16.31 -14.48 -7.81
C GLY A 48 14.82 -14.20 -7.81
N LEU A 49 14.38 -13.33 -8.69
CA LEU A 49 12.97 -13.07 -8.93
C LEU A 49 12.75 -12.80 -10.42
N ASP A 50 11.55 -13.09 -10.91
CA ASP A 50 11.16 -12.77 -12.28
C ASP A 50 9.68 -12.41 -12.38
N VAL A 51 9.38 -11.53 -13.34
CA VAL A 51 8.04 -11.20 -13.80
C VAL A 51 8.04 -11.29 -15.32
N ASN A 52 7.17 -12.11 -15.90
CA ASN A 52 7.14 -12.38 -17.35
C ASN A 52 7.08 -11.11 -18.21
N GLN A 53 6.41 -10.07 -17.74
CA GLN A 53 6.29 -8.78 -18.43
C GLN A 53 7.35 -7.74 -18.05
N ALA A 54 8.32 -8.09 -17.21
CA ALA A 54 9.36 -7.14 -16.85
C ALA A 54 10.28 -6.82 -18.04
N TYR A 55 10.76 -5.59 -18.09
CA TYR A 55 11.59 -5.06 -19.19
C TYR A 55 12.87 -5.86 -19.45
N TRP A 56 13.41 -6.53 -18.44
CA TRP A 56 14.60 -7.38 -18.60
C TRP A 56 14.33 -8.69 -19.35
N ASN A 57 13.07 -8.99 -19.66
CA ASN A 57 12.65 -10.14 -20.46
C ASN A 57 12.38 -9.75 -21.94
N GLY A 58 12.75 -8.55 -22.38
CA GLY A 58 12.43 -8.06 -23.71
C GLY A 58 13.10 -8.81 -24.86
N ASP A 59 14.20 -9.50 -24.59
CA ASP A 59 14.95 -10.34 -25.53
C ASP A 59 14.70 -11.85 -25.36
N VAL A 60 13.76 -12.22 -24.47
CA VAL A 60 13.43 -13.64 -24.21
C VAL A 60 12.27 -14.08 -25.10
N ASP A 61 12.51 -15.07 -25.94
CA ASP A 61 11.51 -15.65 -26.81
C ASP A 61 10.28 -16.16 -26.01
N GLY A 62 9.09 -15.81 -26.52
CA GLY A 62 7.82 -16.27 -25.94
C GLY A 62 7.35 -15.51 -24.67
N LYS A 63 8.05 -14.51 -24.22
CA LYS A 63 7.59 -13.66 -23.10
C LYS A 63 6.51 -12.65 -23.51
N GLY A 64 6.33 -12.39 -24.80
CA GLY A 64 5.26 -11.53 -25.33
C GLY A 64 5.47 -10.05 -25.07
N CYS A 65 4.44 -9.37 -24.51
CA CYS A 65 4.49 -7.94 -24.23
C CYS A 65 5.25 -7.67 -22.94
N VAL A 66 6.36 -6.97 -23.02
CA VAL A 66 7.06 -6.44 -21.84
C VAL A 66 6.72 -4.98 -21.62
N VAL A 67 6.74 -4.55 -20.36
CA VAL A 67 6.50 -3.17 -19.95
C VAL A 67 7.88 -2.49 -19.78
N PRO A 68 8.16 -1.36 -20.44
CA PRO A 68 9.40 -0.64 -20.25
C PRO A 68 9.58 -0.18 -18.81
N LYS A 69 10.84 -0.03 -18.39
CA LYS A 69 11.19 0.39 -17.03
C LYS A 69 10.43 1.64 -16.62
N GLN A 70 9.79 1.62 -15.45
CA GLN A 70 9.02 2.74 -14.86
C GLN A 70 7.91 3.28 -15.79
N LYS A 71 7.30 2.43 -16.62
CA LYS A 71 6.23 2.80 -17.55
C LYS A 71 4.95 1.96 -17.35
N ALA A 72 4.79 1.34 -16.18
CA ALA A 72 3.64 0.48 -15.91
C ALA A 72 2.41 1.22 -15.40
N TYR A 73 2.53 2.47 -14.96
CA TYR A 73 1.44 3.21 -14.34
C TYR A 73 0.19 3.28 -15.24
N HIS A 74 -0.91 2.70 -14.76
CA HIS A 74 -2.21 2.63 -15.44
C HIS A 74 -2.19 1.99 -16.85
N VAL A 75 -1.23 1.12 -17.15
CA VAL A 75 -1.28 0.38 -18.42
C VAL A 75 -2.50 -0.53 -18.47
N ALA A 76 -3.06 -0.67 -19.69
CA ALA A 76 -4.17 -1.57 -19.96
C ALA A 76 -3.69 -2.87 -20.59
N LYS A 77 -4.57 -3.89 -20.74
CA LYS A 77 -4.28 -5.10 -21.52
C LYS A 77 -3.85 -4.73 -22.95
N PRO A 78 -2.89 -5.45 -23.56
CA PRO A 78 -2.24 -6.68 -23.06
C PRO A 78 -1.08 -6.47 -22.06
N TYR A 79 -0.70 -5.25 -21.78
CA TYR A 79 0.41 -4.92 -20.86
C TYR A 79 0.06 -5.17 -19.39
N ASP A 80 -1.22 -5.18 -19.02
CA ASP A 80 -1.71 -5.57 -17.71
C ASP A 80 -2.13 -7.04 -17.68
N ALA A 81 -1.17 -7.95 -17.62
CA ALA A 81 -1.45 -9.39 -17.58
C ALA A 81 -1.99 -9.89 -16.22
N SER A 82 -1.95 -9.06 -15.18
CA SER A 82 -2.46 -9.43 -13.85
C SER A 82 -3.84 -8.85 -13.53
N TYR A 83 -4.53 -8.31 -14.52
CA TYR A 83 -5.85 -7.69 -14.35
C TYR A 83 -6.86 -8.64 -13.70
N GLU A 84 -7.00 -9.89 -14.22
CA GLU A 84 -7.94 -10.87 -13.69
C GLU A 84 -7.61 -11.27 -12.24
N CYS A 85 -6.34 -11.45 -11.95
CA CYS A 85 -5.88 -11.78 -10.59
C CYS A 85 -6.27 -10.69 -9.59
N ARG A 86 -6.04 -9.41 -9.93
CA ARG A 86 -6.42 -8.29 -9.08
C ARG A 86 -7.94 -8.09 -9.01
N SER A 87 -8.65 -8.30 -10.11
CA SER A 87 -10.12 -8.25 -10.12
C SER A 87 -10.73 -9.28 -9.19
N GLU A 88 -10.20 -10.52 -9.18
CA GLU A 88 -10.65 -11.54 -8.22
C GLU A 88 -10.32 -11.15 -6.77
N MET A 89 -9.13 -10.57 -6.50
CA MET A 89 -8.82 -10.03 -5.18
C MET A 89 -9.87 -9.03 -4.71
N CYS A 90 -10.23 -8.07 -5.57
CA CYS A 90 -11.23 -7.06 -5.27
C CYS A 90 -12.62 -7.65 -5.02
N MET A 91 -13.06 -8.59 -5.86
CA MET A 91 -14.35 -9.28 -5.67
C MET A 91 -14.41 -10.01 -4.33
N LEU A 92 -13.34 -10.72 -3.94
CA LEU A 92 -13.28 -11.41 -2.66
C LEU A 92 -13.28 -10.43 -1.47
N MET A 93 -12.62 -9.27 -1.61
CA MET A 93 -12.68 -8.21 -0.59
C MET A 93 -14.08 -7.65 -0.44
N GLU A 94 -14.78 -7.41 -1.54
CA GLU A 94 -16.16 -6.93 -1.52
C GLU A 94 -17.12 -7.97 -0.91
N GLU A 95 -16.98 -9.26 -1.23
CA GLU A 95 -17.72 -10.35 -0.59
C GLU A 95 -17.48 -10.42 0.93
N MET A 96 -16.29 -10.04 1.39
CA MET A 96 -15.95 -9.94 2.82
C MET A 96 -16.39 -8.62 3.48
N GLY A 97 -17.10 -7.77 2.75
CA GLY A 97 -17.61 -6.50 3.25
C GLY A 97 -16.57 -5.37 3.30
N ILE A 98 -15.51 -5.48 2.51
CA ILE A 98 -14.48 -4.46 2.33
C ILE A 98 -14.69 -3.80 0.96
N PRO A 99 -15.40 -2.67 0.88
CA PRO A 99 -15.69 -2.02 -0.40
C PRO A 99 -14.40 -1.47 -1.01
N ILE A 100 -14.20 -1.74 -2.30
CA ILE A 100 -13.03 -1.31 -3.06
C ILE A 100 -13.36 -0.07 -3.87
N LYS A 101 -12.44 0.88 -3.92
CA LYS A 101 -12.55 2.10 -4.72
C LYS A 101 -12.04 1.86 -6.14
N TYR A 102 -10.83 1.34 -6.29
CA TYR A 102 -10.22 0.93 -7.55
C TYR A 102 -8.98 0.07 -7.34
N HIS A 103 -8.45 -0.46 -8.46
CA HIS A 103 -7.14 -1.10 -8.51
C HIS A 103 -6.48 -0.82 -9.86
N HIS A 104 -5.17 -0.75 -9.90
CA HIS A 104 -4.42 -0.49 -11.13
C HIS A 104 -2.98 -1.02 -11.05
N PRO A 105 -2.30 -1.14 -12.21
CA PRO A 105 -0.85 -1.28 -12.24
C PRO A 105 -0.17 -0.01 -11.74
N GLU A 106 0.89 -0.19 -10.95
CA GLU A 106 1.74 0.87 -10.44
C GLU A 106 2.98 1.10 -11.33
N VAL A 107 3.80 2.09 -10.97
CA VAL A 107 4.91 2.56 -11.81
C VAL A 107 6.00 1.51 -12.01
N GLY A 108 6.16 0.59 -11.08
CA GLY A 108 7.17 -0.48 -11.15
C GLY A 108 6.87 -1.50 -12.24
N ALA A 109 7.58 -1.43 -13.36
CA ALA A 109 7.41 -2.31 -14.51
C ALA A 109 7.73 -3.80 -14.25
N ALA A 110 8.17 -4.12 -13.05
CA ALA A 110 8.39 -5.49 -12.55
C ALA A 110 7.16 -6.07 -11.82
N GLY A 111 5.93 -5.67 -12.23
CA GLY A 111 4.69 -6.23 -11.71
C GLY A 111 4.21 -5.60 -10.40
N GLN A 112 4.38 -4.31 -10.25
CA GLN A 112 3.82 -3.54 -9.13
C GLN A 112 2.37 -3.17 -9.39
N PHE A 113 1.55 -3.24 -8.35
CA PHE A 113 0.11 -2.99 -8.39
C PHE A 113 -0.35 -2.29 -7.11
N GLU A 114 -1.50 -1.64 -7.22
CA GLU A 114 -2.17 -1.02 -6.09
C GLU A 114 -3.64 -1.45 -6.02
N ILE A 115 -4.13 -1.62 -4.80
CA ILE A 115 -5.56 -1.76 -4.48
C ILE A 115 -5.91 -0.76 -3.40
N GLU A 116 -6.93 0.06 -3.64
CA GLU A 116 -7.41 1.10 -2.75
C GLU A 116 -8.84 0.78 -2.28
N PRO A 117 -9.06 0.48 -0.98
CA PRO A 117 -10.40 0.37 -0.42
C PRO A 117 -11.07 1.73 -0.30
N GLN A 118 -12.36 1.75 -0.02
CA GLN A 118 -13.07 2.99 0.31
C GLN A 118 -12.71 3.49 1.71
N LEU A 119 -12.88 4.79 1.92
CA LEU A 119 -12.69 5.44 3.22
C LEU A 119 -13.61 4.81 4.27
N GLY A 120 -13.06 4.42 5.41
CA GLY A 120 -13.82 3.75 6.48
C GLY A 120 -13.32 4.10 7.88
N GLN A 121 -14.11 3.73 8.90
CA GLN A 121 -13.72 3.94 10.30
C GLN A 121 -12.38 3.29 10.62
N MET A 122 -11.53 3.97 11.38
CA MET A 122 -10.14 3.57 11.66
C MET A 122 -10.03 2.14 12.19
N SER A 123 -10.82 1.74 13.18
CA SER A 123 -10.77 0.39 13.73
C SER A 123 -11.20 -0.68 12.73
N LYS A 124 -12.23 -0.41 11.92
CA LYS A 124 -12.68 -1.33 10.85
C LYS A 124 -11.65 -1.47 9.75
N MET A 125 -11.04 -0.37 9.33
CA MET A 125 -10.01 -0.39 8.29
C MET A 125 -8.70 -1.02 8.77
N ALA A 126 -8.37 -0.91 10.05
CA ALA A 126 -7.25 -1.63 10.64
C ALA A 126 -7.47 -3.16 10.58
N ASP A 127 -8.67 -3.65 10.92
CA ASP A 127 -9.03 -5.06 10.75
C ASP A 127 -9.03 -5.48 9.27
N ALA A 128 -9.64 -4.66 8.39
CA ALA A 128 -9.69 -4.89 6.95
C ALA A 128 -8.29 -4.99 6.34
N SER A 129 -7.33 -4.19 6.80
CA SER A 129 -5.95 -4.20 6.31
C SER A 129 -5.28 -5.57 6.46
N MET A 130 -5.56 -6.29 7.53
CA MET A 130 -5.08 -7.66 7.72
C MET A 130 -5.73 -8.63 6.75
N MET A 131 -7.04 -8.49 6.53
CA MET A 131 -7.80 -9.33 5.60
C MET A 131 -7.40 -9.06 4.13
N ILE A 132 -7.22 -7.79 3.74
CA ILE A 132 -6.74 -7.39 2.42
C ILE A 132 -5.42 -8.09 2.09
N LYS A 133 -4.42 -8.00 2.98
CA LYS A 133 -3.13 -8.69 2.78
C LYS A 133 -3.28 -10.20 2.68
N TYR A 134 -4.13 -10.79 3.51
CA TYR A 134 -4.42 -12.23 3.45
C TYR A 134 -5.02 -12.63 2.11
N ILE A 135 -6.02 -11.90 1.62
CA ILE A 135 -6.68 -12.16 0.32
C ILE A 135 -5.66 -12.01 -0.82
N ILE A 136 -4.86 -10.94 -0.82
CA ILE A 136 -3.84 -10.70 -1.86
C ILE A 136 -2.85 -11.86 -1.93
N HIS A 137 -2.29 -12.30 -0.80
CA HIS A 137 -1.34 -13.42 -0.78
C HIS A 137 -1.95 -14.73 -1.28
N ASN A 138 -3.15 -15.06 -0.82
CA ASN A 138 -3.79 -16.34 -1.16
C ASN A 138 -4.28 -16.36 -2.63
N THR A 139 -4.82 -15.24 -3.11
CA THR A 139 -5.24 -15.13 -4.51
C THR A 139 -4.02 -15.16 -5.45
N ALA A 140 -2.94 -14.45 -5.11
CA ALA A 140 -1.69 -14.53 -5.87
C ALA A 140 -1.21 -15.98 -6.00
N MET A 141 -1.19 -16.73 -4.90
CA MET A 141 -0.81 -18.14 -4.90
C MET A 141 -1.71 -18.99 -5.81
N LYS A 142 -3.03 -18.75 -5.83
CA LYS A 142 -3.98 -19.42 -6.74
C LYS A 142 -3.62 -19.18 -8.21
N TYR A 143 -3.07 -18.03 -8.54
CA TYR A 143 -2.61 -17.66 -9.89
C TYR A 143 -1.15 -18.05 -10.16
N GLY A 144 -0.53 -18.86 -9.30
CA GLY A 144 0.86 -19.27 -9.44
C GLY A 144 1.87 -18.13 -9.26
N LYS A 145 1.47 -17.07 -8.55
CA LYS A 145 2.30 -15.88 -8.29
C LYS A 145 2.64 -15.75 -6.81
N THR A 146 3.69 -14.99 -6.54
CA THR A 146 4.10 -14.61 -5.18
C THR A 146 3.85 -13.12 -4.98
N ALA A 147 2.99 -12.77 -4.03
CA ALA A 147 2.77 -11.38 -3.64
C ALA A 147 3.76 -10.94 -2.55
N THR A 148 4.19 -9.69 -2.59
CA THR A 148 4.99 -9.10 -1.51
C THR A 148 4.64 -7.64 -1.28
N PHE A 149 4.54 -7.26 0.00
CA PHE A 149 4.44 -5.89 0.50
C PHE A 149 5.79 -5.35 0.98
N MET A 150 6.88 -6.01 0.61
CA MET A 150 8.23 -5.58 0.97
C MET A 150 8.46 -4.16 0.44
N PRO A 151 8.95 -3.22 1.26
CA PRO A 151 9.07 -1.80 0.87
C PRO A 151 9.89 -1.56 -0.39
N LYS A 152 10.98 -2.29 -0.59
CA LYS A 152 11.86 -2.15 -1.79
C LYS A 152 12.34 -3.52 -2.25
N PRO A 153 11.48 -4.31 -2.93
CA PRO A 153 11.84 -5.67 -3.32
C PRO A 153 12.79 -5.71 -4.52
N VAL A 154 12.75 -4.71 -5.40
CA VAL A 154 13.55 -4.65 -6.62
C VAL A 154 14.40 -3.40 -6.61
N TYR A 155 15.72 -3.58 -6.75
CA TYR A 155 16.65 -2.46 -6.84
C TYR A 155 16.43 -1.67 -8.13
N GLY A 156 16.35 -0.35 -8.03
CA GLY A 156 16.17 0.53 -9.17
C GLY A 156 14.74 0.60 -9.74
N GLU A 157 13.78 -0.08 -9.12
CA GLU A 157 12.34 0.05 -9.38
C GLU A 157 11.64 0.79 -8.24
N ALA A 158 10.38 1.21 -8.47
CA ALA A 158 9.56 1.81 -7.42
C ALA A 158 9.41 0.90 -6.21
N GLY A 159 9.34 1.47 -5.03
CA GLY A 159 9.07 0.75 -3.78
C GLY A 159 7.59 0.76 -3.45
N ASN A 160 7.15 -0.18 -2.61
CA ASN A 160 5.78 -0.24 -2.12
C ASN A 160 5.59 0.73 -0.96
N GLY A 161 4.65 1.66 -1.11
CA GLY A 161 4.10 2.46 -0.03
C GLY A 161 2.85 1.80 0.58
N MET A 162 2.43 2.36 1.69
CA MET A 162 1.09 2.25 2.21
C MET A 162 0.71 3.64 2.69
N HIS A 163 0.28 4.49 1.76
CA HIS A 163 -0.22 5.82 2.10
C HIS A 163 -1.51 5.68 2.89
N VAL A 164 -1.73 6.58 3.84
CA VAL A 164 -2.95 6.56 4.64
C VAL A 164 -3.60 7.93 4.58
N HIS A 165 -4.70 8.03 3.84
CA HIS A 165 -5.56 9.20 3.90
C HIS A 165 -6.29 9.21 5.24
N MET A 166 -6.41 10.40 5.83
CA MET A 166 -6.98 10.56 7.16
C MET A 166 -7.98 11.71 7.16
N LEU A 167 -9.14 11.49 7.78
CA LEU A 167 -10.17 12.50 7.96
C LEU A 167 -10.75 12.41 9.37
N LEU A 168 -10.74 13.52 10.09
CA LEU A 168 -11.40 13.65 11.38
C LEU A 168 -12.77 14.28 11.23
N LEU A 169 -13.76 13.70 11.94
CA LEU A 169 -15.10 14.24 12.01
C LEU A 169 -15.43 14.61 13.47
N LYS A 170 -16.21 15.67 13.64
CA LYS A 170 -16.83 16.07 14.88
C LYS A 170 -18.30 16.33 14.64
N ASP A 171 -19.18 15.67 15.38
CA ASP A 171 -20.63 15.73 15.19
C ASP A 171 -21.06 15.43 13.73
N GLY A 172 -20.29 14.55 13.06
CA GLY A 172 -20.51 14.14 11.68
C GLY A 172 -19.91 15.07 10.61
N GLU A 173 -19.35 16.23 10.98
CA GLU A 173 -18.79 17.20 10.06
C GLU A 173 -17.26 17.10 9.98
N PRO A 174 -16.67 17.23 8.75
CA PRO A 174 -15.22 17.27 8.56
C PRO A 174 -14.59 18.49 9.24
N ILE A 175 -13.53 18.25 10.04
CA ILE A 175 -12.85 19.35 10.76
C ILE A 175 -11.50 19.76 10.17
N PHE A 176 -11.09 19.18 9.04
CA PHE A 176 -9.83 19.53 8.39
C PHE A 176 -9.98 20.58 7.30
N SER A 177 -11.19 20.87 6.83
CA SER A 177 -11.44 21.88 5.80
C SER A 177 -11.84 23.23 6.39
N ASP A 178 -11.37 24.32 5.78
CA ASP A 178 -11.78 25.70 6.04
C ASP A 178 -11.56 26.51 4.76
N ASP A 179 -12.63 26.95 4.13
CA ASP A 179 -12.59 27.71 2.85
C ASP A 179 -11.79 29.02 2.98
N ASN A 180 -11.65 29.57 4.18
CA ASN A 180 -10.87 30.78 4.46
C ASN A 180 -9.45 30.47 4.96
N GLY A 181 -9.13 29.21 5.21
CA GLY A 181 -7.84 28.79 5.71
C GLY A 181 -6.76 28.74 4.62
N TYR A 182 -5.49 28.74 5.04
CA TYR A 182 -4.37 28.54 4.12
C TYR A 182 -4.50 27.15 3.46
N SER A 183 -4.46 27.11 2.13
CA SER A 183 -4.69 25.91 1.31
C SER A 183 -6.04 25.21 1.58
N ASN A 184 -7.08 25.97 1.97
CA ASN A 184 -8.40 25.46 2.36
C ASN A 184 -8.36 24.49 3.54
N LEU A 185 -7.35 24.59 4.39
CA LEU A 185 -7.17 23.75 5.57
C LEU A 185 -7.44 24.52 6.86
N SER A 186 -8.11 23.86 7.79
CA SER A 186 -8.37 24.40 9.12
C SER A 186 -7.08 24.46 9.98
N GLU A 187 -7.13 25.24 11.05
CA GLU A 187 -6.07 25.28 12.06
C GLU A 187 -5.86 23.90 12.68
N THR A 188 -6.91 23.11 12.90
CA THR A 188 -6.84 21.72 13.36
C THR A 188 -6.06 20.82 12.41
N ALA A 189 -6.26 20.97 11.09
CA ALA A 189 -5.48 20.24 10.10
C ALA A 189 -4.00 20.60 10.17
N HIS A 190 -3.66 21.88 10.30
CA HIS A 190 -2.27 22.34 10.44
C HIS A 190 -1.62 21.81 11.71
N TYR A 191 -2.33 21.77 12.85
CA TYR A 191 -1.80 21.19 14.08
C TYR A 191 -1.62 19.67 13.95
N PHE A 192 -2.54 18.98 13.28
CA PHE A 192 -2.42 17.53 13.04
C PHE A 192 -1.19 17.20 12.20
N MET A 193 -0.99 17.90 11.08
CA MET A 193 0.21 17.76 10.23
C MET A 193 1.50 18.10 10.99
N GLY A 194 1.47 19.20 11.76
CA GLY A 194 2.61 19.58 12.61
C GLY A 194 2.95 18.51 13.65
N GLY A 195 1.93 17.86 14.22
CA GLY A 195 2.09 16.73 15.14
C GLY A 195 2.77 15.52 14.47
N LEU A 196 2.31 15.15 13.28
CA LEU A 196 2.93 14.07 12.49
C LEU A 196 4.41 14.39 12.18
N LEU A 197 4.70 15.58 11.69
CA LEU A 197 6.09 16.00 11.38
C LEU A 197 6.97 16.02 12.62
N LYS A 198 6.46 16.51 13.75
CA LYS A 198 7.19 16.53 15.03
C LYS A 198 7.57 15.13 15.50
N HIS A 199 6.73 14.16 15.27
CA HIS A 199 6.89 12.78 15.75
C HIS A 199 7.29 11.77 14.66
N ILE A 200 7.66 12.24 13.46
CA ILE A 200 7.93 11.39 12.30
C ILE A 200 9.01 10.34 12.56
N ALA A 201 10.06 10.68 13.29
CA ALA A 201 11.14 9.74 13.62
C ALA A 201 10.64 8.58 14.49
N SER A 202 9.81 8.88 15.49
CA SER A 202 9.18 7.85 16.34
C SER A 202 8.15 7.03 15.55
N LEU A 203 7.40 7.68 14.68
CA LEU A 203 6.44 7.02 13.80
C LEU A 203 7.15 6.03 12.87
N CYS A 204 8.25 6.42 12.23
CA CYS A 204 9.04 5.56 11.36
C CYS A 204 9.60 4.31 12.07
N ALA A 205 9.89 4.38 13.36
CA ALA A 205 10.33 3.21 14.13
C ALA A 205 9.25 2.10 14.16
N ILE A 206 7.97 2.46 14.03
CA ILE A 206 6.83 1.54 14.02
C ILE A 206 6.39 1.21 12.58
N THR A 207 6.27 2.21 11.73
CA THR A 207 5.74 2.06 10.35
C THR A 207 6.79 1.57 9.35
N ASN A 208 8.07 1.80 9.62
CA ASN A 208 9.20 1.48 8.74
C ASN A 208 10.29 0.66 9.45
N PRO A 209 9.95 -0.50 10.08
CA PRO A 209 10.81 -1.15 11.07
C PRO A 209 11.92 -2.03 10.47
N SER A 210 11.89 -2.32 9.17
CA SER A 210 12.84 -3.23 8.54
C SER A 210 14.02 -2.51 7.89
N THR A 211 15.14 -3.22 7.73
CA THR A 211 16.29 -2.71 6.95
C THR A 211 15.93 -2.42 5.50
N ASN A 212 14.93 -3.14 4.95
CA ASN A 212 14.41 -2.90 3.62
C ASN A 212 13.59 -1.60 3.54
N SER A 213 12.92 -1.18 4.63
CA SER A 213 12.23 0.10 4.72
C SER A 213 13.15 1.29 4.45
N PHE A 214 14.38 1.25 4.98
CA PHE A 214 15.37 2.31 4.73
C PHE A 214 15.78 2.42 3.26
N LYS A 215 15.73 1.32 2.51
CA LYS A 215 15.98 1.34 1.06
C LYS A 215 14.85 2.04 0.29
N ARG A 216 13.61 1.97 0.78
CA ARG A 216 12.44 2.65 0.22
C ARG A 216 12.48 4.16 0.50
N LEU A 217 12.98 4.58 1.66
CA LEU A 217 13.02 5.97 2.11
C LEU A 217 14.17 6.80 1.52
N VAL A 218 14.85 6.31 0.48
CA VAL A 218 15.91 7.05 -0.20
C VAL A 218 15.29 8.06 -1.17
N PRO A 219 15.53 9.39 -1.01
CA PRO A 219 14.99 10.40 -1.91
C PRO A 219 15.44 10.19 -3.38
N GLY A 220 14.54 10.49 -4.32
CA GLY A 220 14.81 10.40 -5.75
C GLY A 220 14.48 9.05 -6.40
N PHE A 221 13.91 8.12 -5.64
CA PHE A 221 13.28 6.89 -6.14
C PHE A 221 11.86 6.82 -5.59
N GLU A 222 10.90 6.73 -6.49
CA GLU A 222 9.51 6.46 -6.14
C GLU A 222 9.31 5.02 -5.69
#